data_4f0e89b86621c5eb85adc5126945d662
#
_entry.id   4f0e89b86621c5eb85adc5126945d662
#
_cell.length_a   1.000
_cell.length_b   1.000
_cell.length_c   1.000
_cell.angle_alpha   90.00
_cell.angle_beta   90.00
_cell.angle_gamma   90.00
#
_symmetry.space_group_name_H-M   'P 1'
#
loop_
_entity.id
_entity.type
_entity.pdbx_description
1 polymer ?
#
loop_
_entity_poly.entity_id
_entity_poly.type
_entity_poly.pdbx_seq_one_letter_code
_entity_poly.pdbx_strand_id
1 'polypeptide(L)'
;LRYIREHFNTKITLYMIAEELHYSETFLIRRFKRDMNMGFNEYLSRYRIREAIEILRCGNKGMEEIAADCGFKSSQYFYKVFVKYIGCSPSEYIRLLKEQRIK
;
A
#
# COMPACT_ATOMS: atom_id res chain seq x y z
N LEU A 1 4.88 -13.26 -2.39
CA LEU A 1 4.10 -12.29 -1.63
C LEU A 1 4.57 -12.11 -0.19
N ARG A 2 5.28 -13.11 0.33
CA ARG A 2 5.94 -12.94 1.63
C ARG A 2 6.91 -11.75 1.58
N TYR A 3 7.65 -11.59 0.48
CA TYR A 3 8.59 -10.49 0.34
C TYR A 3 7.90 -9.14 0.49
N ILE A 4 6.74 -8.96 -0.14
CA ILE A 4 5.98 -7.71 -0.03
C ILE A 4 5.52 -7.50 1.41
N ARG A 5 5.01 -8.54 2.05
CA ARG A 5 4.53 -8.45 3.42
C ARG A 5 5.64 -8.03 4.39
N GLU A 6 6.86 -8.52 4.18
CA GLU A 6 7.99 -8.21 5.05
C GLU A 6 8.67 -6.89 4.75
N HIS A 7 8.52 -6.37 3.51
CA HIS A 7 9.29 -5.22 3.05
C HIS A 7 8.46 -4.07 2.49
N PHE A 8 7.12 -4.11 2.60
CA PHE A 8 6.26 -3.10 1.97
C PHE A 8 6.55 -1.68 2.46
N ASN A 9 7.07 -1.53 3.67
CA ASN A 9 7.36 -0.24 4.27
C ASN A 9 8.71 0.33 3.86
N THR A 10 9.39 -0.30 2.92
CA THR A 10 10.64 0.19 2.35
C THR A 10 10.47 0.33 0.85
N LYS A 11 11.49 0.90 0.20
CA LYS A 11 11.48 1.00 -1.26
C LYS A 11 11.75 -0.38 -1.85
N ILE A 12 10.78 -0.93 -2.56
CA ILE A 12 10.96 -2.21 -3.27
C ILE A 12 10.52 -2.08 -4.71
N THR A 13 11.25 -2.78 -5.58
CA THR A 13 10.94 -2.86 -7.01
C THR A 13 10.94 -4.32 -7.42
N LEU A 14 10.29 -4.61 -8.54
CA LEU A 14 10.31 -5.97 -9.07
C LEU A 14 11.73 -6.41 -9.43
N TYR A 15 12.57 -5.47 -9.86
CA TYR A 15 13.97 -5.76 -10.15
C TYR A 15 14.68 -6.29 -8.91
N MET A 16 14.47 -5.63 -7.76
CA MET A 16 15.09 -6.07 -6.51
C MET A 16 14.65 -7.46 -6.11
N ILE A 17 13.37 -7.75 -6.29
CA ILE A 17 12.84 -9.10 -5.98
C ILE A 17 13.43 -10.12 -6.93
N ALA A 18 13.54 -9.78 -8.21
CA ALA A 18 14.11 -10.67 -9.20
C ALA A 18 15.56 -11.04 -8.86
N GLU A 19 16.35 -10.05 -8.44
CA GLU A 19 17.72 -10.27 -8.00
C GLU A 19 17.78 -11.22 -6.82
N GLU A 20 16.95 -10.99 -5.82
CA GLU A 20 16.90 -11.80 -4.61
C GLU A 20 16.53 -13.26 -4.90
N LEU A 21 15.59 -13.46 -5.83
CA LEU A 21 15.06 -14.79 -6.14
C LEU A 21 15.75 -15.46 -7.31
N HIS A 22 16.73 -14.77 -7.92
CA HIS A 22 17.48 -15.31 -9.07
C HIS A 22 16.60 -15.57 -10.31
N TYR A 23 15.63 -14.68 -10.54
CA TYR A 23 14.79 -14.70 -11.73
C TYR A 23 15.08 -13.47 -12.59
N SER A 24 14.71 -13.53 -13.89
CA SER A 24 14.75 -12.33 -14.70
C SER A 24 13.58 -11.42 -14.34
N GLU A 25 13.78 -10.10 -14.49
CA GLU A 25 12.72 -9.14 -14.22
C GLU A 25 11.53 -9.36 -15.17
N THR A 26 11.81 -9.62 -16.44
CA THR A 26 10.76 -9.86 -17.43
C THR A 26 9.87 -11.05 -17.03
N PHE A 27 10.51 -12.12 -16.55
CA PHE A 27 9.77 -13.31 -16.10
C PHE A 27 8.83 -12.95 -14.94
N LEU A 28 9.34 -12.18 -13.96
CA LEU A 28 8.53 -11.81 -12.80
C LEU A 28 7.41 -10.85 -13.17
N ILE A 29 7.65 -9.92 -14.10
CA ILE A 29 6.60 -9.01 -14.55
C ILE A 29 5.42 -9.80 -15.11
N ARG A 30 5.70 -10.75 -15.97
CA ARG A 30 4.66 -11.57 -16.59
C ARG A 30 3.96 -12.47 -15.58
N ARG A 31 4.74 -13.11 -14.72
CA ARG A 31 4.22 -14.03 -13.72
C ARG A 31 3.33 -13.29 -12.73
N PHE A 32 3.78 -12.12 -12.29
CA PHE A 32 3.04 -11.33 -11.32
C PHE A 32 1.69 -10.89 -11.90
N LYS A 33 1.71 -10.35 -13.12
CA LYS A 33 0.47 -9.90 -13.76
C LYS A 33 -0.50 -11.05 -13.98
N ARG A 34 0.00 -12.22 -14.37
CA ARG A 34 -0.84 -13.40 -14.55
C ARG A 34 -1.48 -13.85 -13.25
N ASP A 35 -0.70 -13.93 -12.17
CA ASP A 35 -1.16 -14.48 -10.91
C ASP A 35 -2.04 -13.51 -10.14
N MET A 36 -1.73 -12.20 -10.20
CA MET A 36 -2.43 -11.18 -9.41
C MET A 36 -3.44 -10.38 -10.23
N ASN A 37 -3.45 -10.54 -11.55
CA ASN A 37 -4.32 -9.80 -12.46
C ASN A 37 -4.13 -8.29 -12.37
N MET A 38 -2.93 -7.85 -12.00
CA MET A 38 -2.56 -6.43 -11.95
C MET A 38 -1.03 -6.33 -11.91
N GLY A 39 -0.51 -5.13 -12.21
CA GLY A 39 0.93 -4.89 -12.15
C GLY A 39 1.44 -4.80 -10.73
N PHE A 40 2.77 -4.91 -10.58
CA PHE A 40 3.40 -4.89 -9.27
C PHE A 40 3.18 -3.58 -8.54
N ASN A 41 3.33 -2.44 -9.23
CA ASN A 41 3.19 -1.14 -8.58
C ASN A 41 1.78 -0.92 -8.05
N GLU A 42 0.77 -1.34 -8.82
CA GLU A 42 -0.61 -1.25 -8.36
C GLU A 42 -0.83 -2.15 -7.15
N TYR A 43 -0.34 -3.37 -7.19
CA TYR A 43 -0.48 -4.31 -6.08
C TYR A 43 0.17 -3.75 -4.81
N LEU A 44 1.38 -3.24 -4.94
CA LEU A 44 2.11 -2.68 -3.80
C LEU A 44 1.38 -1.47 -3.21
N SER A 45 0.87 -0.59 -4.06
CA SER A 45 0.11 0.58 -3.60
C SER A 45 -1.15 0.16 -2.84
N ARG A 46 -1.88 -0.81 -3.38
CA ARG A 46 -3.09 -1.32 -2.72
C ARG A 46 -2.75 -2.00 -1.40
N TYR A 47 -1.65 -2.74 -1.36
CA TYR A 47 -1.20 -3.39 -0.12
C TYR A 47 -0.88 -2.35 0.95
N ARG A 48 -0.13 -1.30 0.58
CA ARG A 48 0.23 -0.23 1.50
C ARG A 48 -1.01 0.52 2.02
N ILE A 49 -1.99 0.76 1.15
CA ILE A 49 -3.24 1.41 1.55
C ILE A 49 -4.00 0.55 2.55
N ARG A 50 -4.06 -0.75 2.32
CA ARG A 50 -4.75 -1.66 3.26
C ARG A 50 -4.08 -1.65 4.64
N GLU A 51 -2.75 -1.64 4.67
CA GLU A 51 -2.04 -1.54 5.94
C GLU A 51 -2.29 -0.19 6.61
N ALA A 52 -2.34 0.88 5.82
CA ALA A 52 -2.63 2.21 6.35
C ALA A 52 -4.03 2.28 6.97
N ILE A 53 -5.01 1.63 6.36
CA ILE A 53 -6.38 1.61 6.89
C ILE A 53 -6.40 0.96 8.27
N GLU A 54 -5.66 -0.11 8.47
CA GLU A 54 -5.59 -0.75 9.79
C GLU A 54 -5.01 0.19 10.84
N ILE A 55 -3.98 0.96 10.47
CA ILE A 55 -3.40 1.95 11.40
C ILE A 55 -4.37 3.10 11.66
N LEU A 56 -5.08 3.54 10.62
CA LEU A 56 -6.09 4.60 10.78
C LEU A 56 -7.20 4.19 11.73
N ARG A 57 -7.59 2.94 11.71
CA ARG A 57 -8.64 2.43 12.61
C ARG A 57 -8.22 2.50 14.08
N CYS A 58 -6.94 2.37 14.36
CA CYS A 58 -6.43 2.48 15.72
C CYS A 58 -6.49 3.90 16.25
N GLY A 59 -6.37 4.91 15.36
CA GLY A 59 -6.58 6.31 15.71
C GLY A 59 -5.52 6.97 16.55
N ASN A 60 -4.33 6.39 16.65
CA ASN A 60 -3.28 6.90 17.53
C ASN A 60 -2.06 7.46 16.80
N LYS A 61 -2.14 7.62 15.47
CA LYS A 61 -1.02 8.15 14.68
C LYS A 61 -1.49 9.22 13.71
N GLY A 62 -0.61 10.20 13.44
CA GLY A 62 -0.87 11.24 12.47
C GLY A 62 -0.63 10.76 11.03
N MET A 63 -1.11 11.54 10.07
CA MET A 63 -1.02 11.16 8.65
C MET A 63 0.40 11.03 8.15
N GLU A 64 1.32 11.89 8.60
CA GLU A 64 2.71 11.79 8.18
C GLU A 64 3.37 10.51 8.69
N GLU A 65 3.07 10.14 9.93
CA GLU A 65 3.62 8.93 10.52
C GLU A 65 3.06 7.69 9.84
N ILE A 66 1.77 7.68 9.54
CA ILE A 66 1.13 6.56 8.83
C ILE A 66 1.74 6.40 7.44
N ALA A 67 1.92 7.50 6.72
CA ALA A 67 2.52 7.46 5.39
C ALA A 67 3.92 6.85 5.44
N ALA A 68 4.74 7.28 6.37
CA ALA A 68 6.10 6.77 6.53
C ALA A 68 6.09 5.30 6.91
N ASP A 69 5.26 4.91 7.87
CA ASP A 69 5.19 3.53 8.34
C ASP A 69 4.74 2.56 7.25
N CYS A 70 3.96 3.04 6.29
CA CYS A 70 3.46 2.21 5.20
C CYS A 70 4.29 2.29 3.92
N GLY A 71 5.42 3.01 3.96
CA GLY A 71 6.35 3.02 2.84
C GLY A 71 6.06 4.07 1.77
N PHE A 72 5.17 5.03 2.04
CA PHE A 72 4.94 6.13 1.12
C PHE A 72 6.03 7.19 1.27
N LYS A 73 6.41 7.81 0.15
CA LYS A 73 7.50 8.79 0.15
C LYS A 73 7.12 10.11 0.84
N SER A 74 5.84 10.40 0.96
CA SER A 74 5.35 11.63 1.61
C SER A 74 3.88 11.46 1.98
N SER A 75 3.39 12.31 2.89
CA SER A 75 1.97 12.30 3.23
C SER A 75 1.12 12.78 2.06
N GLN A 76 1.65 13.68 1.23
CA GLN A 76 0.96 14.13 0.03
C GLN A 76 0.76 13.00 -0.97
N TYR A 77 1.79 12.20 -1.17
CA TYR A 77 1.69 11.06 -2.07
C TYR A 77 0.74 10.00 -1.52
N PHE A 78 0.81 9.75 -0.22
CA PHE A 78 -0.12 8.85 0.46
C PHE A 78 -1.56 9.30 0.24
N TYR A 79 -1.84 10.57 0.45
CA TYR A 79 -3.17 11.13 0.24
C TYR A 79 -3.66 10.87 -1.18
N LYS A 80 -2.80 11.16 -2.17
CA LYS A 80 -3.14 10.99 -3.58
C LYS A 80 -3.48 9.54 -3.91
N VAL A 81 -2.67 8.60 -3.43
CA VAL A 81 -2.87 7.17 -3.68
C VAL A 81 -4.12 6.68 -2.96
N PHE A 82 -4.34 7.15 -1.73
CA PHE A 82 -5.52 6.78 -0.97
C PHE A 82 -6.80 7.17 -1.70
N VAL A 83 -6.89 8.42 -2.16
CA VAL A 83 -8.05 8.89 -2.90
C VAL A 83 -8.24 8.08 -4.19
N LYS A 84 -7.15 7.77 -4.86
CA LYS A 84 -7.23 7.00 -6.11
C LYS A 84 -7.89 5.64 -5.91
N TYR A 85 -7.54 4.92 -4.85
CA TYR A 85 -8.02 3.56 -4.67
C TYR A 85 -9.23 3.43 -3.77
N ILE A 86 -9.43 4.36 -2.83
CA ILE A 86 -10.53 4.29 -1.87
C ILE A 86 -11.69 5.18 -2.27
N GLY A 87 -11.41 6.30 -2.97
CA GLY A 87 -12.45 7.22 -3.45
C GLY A 87 -12.71 8.41 -2.55
N CYS A 88 -12.06 8.49 -1.40
CA CYS A 88 -12.17 9.65 -0.52
C CYS A 88 -10.86 9.83 0.23
N SER A 89 -10.72 10.95 0.93
CA SER A 89 -9.50 11.22 1.69
C SER A 89 -9.41 10.34 2.93
N PRO A 90 -8.21 10.16 3.48
CA PRO A 90 -8.07 9.42 4.74
C PRO A 90 -8.91 10.03 5.87
N SER A 91 -8.95 11.35 5.97
CA SER A 91 -9.75 12.02 7.00
C SER A 91 -11.23 11.73 6.85
N GLU A 92 -11.74 11.77 5.63
CA GLU A 92 -13.14 11.46 5.37
C GLU A 92 -13.43 9.99 5.64
N TYR A 93 -12.52 9.11 5.32
CA TYR A 93 -12.66 7.69 5.59
C TYR A 93 -12.82 7.45 7.10
N ILE A 94 -11.98 8.11 7.92
CA ILE A 94 -12.09 8.01 9.38
C ILE A 94 -13.45 8.51 9.85
N ARG A 95 -13.91 9.63 9.30
CA ARG A 95 -15.21 10.20 9.66
C ARG A 95 -16.35 9.21 9.38
N LEU A 96 -16.30 8.59 8.21
CA LEU A 96 -17.31 7.60 7.82
C LEU A 96 -17.29 6.37 8.72
N LEU A 97 -16.11 5.93 9.13
CA LEU A 97 -15.99 4.80 10.06
C LEU A 97 -16.60 5.15 11.41
N LYS A 98 -16.39 6.36 11.90
CA LYS A 98 -16.97 6.79 13.18
C LYS A 98 -18.49 6.87 13.11
N GLU A 99 -19.03 7.33 12.00
CA GLU A 99 -20.48 7.38 11.80
C GLU A 99 -21.10 5.99 11.84
N GLN A 100 -20.44 5.01 11.23
CA GLN A 100 -20.90 3.64 11.25
C GLN A 100 -20.87 3.04 12.65
N ARG A 101 -19.90 3.41 13.46
CA ARG A 101 -19.78 2.91 14.83
C ARG A 101 -20.88 3.44 15.73
N ILE A 102 -21.37 4.64 15.44
CA ILE A 102 -22.42 5.25 16.24
C ILE A 102 -23.78 4.60 15.97
N LYS A 103 -23.93 4.06 14.78
CA LYS A 103 -25.13 3.34 14.41
C LYS A 103 -25.10 1.90 14.90
#